data_77037a8700c6e58ea450e871764fd5b6
#
_entry.id   77037a8700c6e58ea450e871764fd5b6
#
_cell.length_a   1.000
_cell.length_b   1.000
_cell.length_c   1.000
_cell.angle_alpha   90.00
_cell.angle_beta   90.00
_cell.angle_gamma   90.00
#
_symmetry.space_group_name_H-M   'P 1'
#
loop_
_entity.id
_entity.type
_entity.pdbx_description
1 polymer ?
#
loop_
_entity_poly.entity_id
_entity_poly.type
_entity_poly.pdbx_seq_one_letter_code
_entity_poly.pdbx_strand_id
1 'polypeptide(L)'
;MSDKPIIFSAPMVRALLEGRKTQTRRVIKVAPAAATSAGTIYSTVTGHSNIWTWLSGDPKDCDTWGVLDDFNVGYVPGDRLIPCVEIPGFDGMYGAGTDGGIWSFAKDSDRRLVATVPKGKGYPSVSLLRPSGKTTRKSVHRLVCEAFHGPPPSPDHECRHLDGNPDNGRPSNLWWGTREENWQDRKAHGNGVEGEKHHAAKMSDVDRKHVAWAVERGLCSQRHAARVLRMSQAAIWAICNPSGIPSEQDAPDLSAFDLTLTVTEVRVQPLQDISEADAVAEGIEQARSGRFYDPTVSRGTAAHLGGMFYGPKPAYEVLWNSLHGPDAWDANPWIRAISFTVRKVNIDAP
;
A
#
# COMPACT_ATOMS: atom_id res chain seq x y z
N MET A 1 -20.51 9.46 2.82
CA MET A 1 -19.41 8.60 2.37
C MET A 1 -18.17 8.98 3.16
N SER A 2 -17.51 8.05 3.76
CA SER A 2 -16.27 8.32 4.51
C SER A 2 -15.13 7.46 3.92
N ASP A 3 -13.91 8.01 3.97
CA ASP A 3 -12.71 7.29 3.56
C ASP A 3 -12.20 6.51 4.78
N LYS A 4 -12.08 5.20 4.63
CA LYS A 4 -11.71 4.30 5.71
C LYS A 4 -10.50 3.44 5.32
N PRO A 5 -9.48 3.33 6.15
CA PRO A 5 -8.36 2.45 5.88
C PRO A 5 -8.75 0.99 6.08
N ILE A 6 -8.20 0.13 5.25
CA ILE A 6 -8.31 -1.32 5.41
C ILE A 6 -6.96 -1.97 5.11
N ILE A 7 -6.48 -2.79 6.06
CA ILE A 7 -5.17 -3.42 5.93
C ILE A 7 -5.26 -4.69 5.08
N PHE A 8 -4.32 -4.83 4.16
CA PHE A 8 -4.11 -6.03 3.35
C PHE A 8 -2.63 -6.42 3.40
N SER A 9 -2.34 -7.70 3.26
CA SER A 9 -0.97 -8.15 2.99
C SER A 9 -0.55 -7.75 1.56
N ALA A 10 0.74 -7.63 1.30
CA ALA A 10 1.23 -7.30 -0.03
C ALA A 10 0.71 -8.24 -1.14
N PRO A 11 0.64 -9.59 -0.94
CA PRO A 11 0.00 -10.48 -1.90
C PRO A 11 -1.48 -10.20 -2.14
N MET A 12 -2.24 -9.80 -1.10
CA MET A 12 -3.66 -9.42 -1.24
C MET A 12 -3.82 -8.14 -2.06
N VAL A 13 -2.94 -7.14 -1.88
CA VAL A 13 -2.93 -5.93 -2.71
C VAL A 13 -2.72 -6.30 -4.17
N ARG A 14 -1.81 -7.23 -4.47
CA ARG A 14 -1.62 -7.75 -5.84
C ARG A 14 -2.89 -8.40 -6.38
N ALA A 15 -3.59 -9.20 -5.58
CA ALA A 15 -4.87 -9.82 -5.98
C ALA A 15 -5.97 -8.77 -6.26
N LEU A 16 -5.98 -7.63 -5.55
CA LEU A 16 -6.86 -6.49 -5.86
C LEU A 16 -6.49 -5.87 -7.22
N LEU A 17 -5.21 -5.64 -7.48
CA LEU A 17 -4.69 -5.08 -8.74
C LEU A 17 -5.03 -5.94 -9.95
N GLU A 18 -5.00 -7.25 -9.80
CA GLU A 18 -5.32 -8.23 -10.81
C GLU A 18 -6.84 -8.47 -10.95
N GLY A 19 -7.66 -7.82 -10.11
CA GLY A 19 -9.13 -7.95 -10.12
C GLY A 19 -9.65 -9.29 -9.61
N ARG A 20 -8.79 -10.12 -9.01
CA ARG A 20 -9.13 -11.44 -8.46
C ARG A 20 -9.82 -11.37 -7.12
N LYS A 21 -9.51 -10.33 -6.33
CA LYS A 21 -10.07 -10.14 -4.98
C LYS A 21 -11.08 -8.99 -4.99
N THR A 22 -12.34 -9.32 -4.72
CA THR A 22 -13.46 -8.38 -4.64
C THR A 22 -14.22 -8.46 -3.33
N GLN A 23 -13.74 -9.31 -2.40
CA GLN A 23 -14.32 -9.47 -1.08
C GLN A 23 -13.23 -9.65 -0.03
N THR A 24 -13.51 -9.33 1.23
CA THR A 24 -12.64 -9.63 2.37
C THR A 24 -13.45 -9.92 3.62
N ARG A 25 -12.97 -10.85 4.45
CA ARG A 25 -13.59 -11.22 5.71
C ARG A 25 -12.77 -10.74 6.89
N ARG A 26 -13.46 -10.24 7.91
CA ARG A 26 -12.86 -9.75 9.15
C ARG A 26 -13.62 -10.33 10.36
N VAL A 27 -12.90 -10.90 11.30
CA VAL A 27 -13.47 -11.41 12.55
C VAL A 27 -14.15 -10.28 13.33
N ILE A 28 -15.33 -10.56 13.86
CA ILE A 28 -16.04 -9.69 14.80
C ILE A 28 -15.57 -10.08 16.20
N LYS A 29 -14.85 -9.19 16.86
CA LYS A 29 -14.21 -9.48 18.16
C LYS A 29 -15.19 -9.50 19.33
N VAL A 30 -16.36 -8.90 19.16
CA VAL A 30 -17.37 -8.77 20.20
C VAL A 30 -18.64 -9.50 19.73
N ALA A 31 -18.61 -10.83 19.74
CA ALA A 31 -19.82 -11.62 19.61
C ALA A 31 -20.32 -11.97 21.01
N PRO A 32 -21.62 -11.80 21.33
CA PRO A 32 -22.17 -12.26 22.62
C PRO A 32 -21.92 -13.76 22.79
N ALA A 33 -21.64 -14.22 24.00
CA ALA A 33 -21.47 -15.65 24.30
C ALA A 33 -22.70 -16.49 23.86
N ALA A 34 -23.88 -15.88 23.87
CA ALA A 34 -25.14 -16.49 23.40
C ALA A 34 -25.18 -16.65 21.85
N ALA A 35 -24.36 -15.94 21.09
CA ALA A 35 -24.29 -16.06 19.65
C ALA A 35 -23.55 -17.33 19.19
N THR A 36 -22.86 -18.03 20.08
CA THR A 36 -22.18 -19.30 19.82
C THR A 36 -23.06 -20.52 19.96
N SER A 37 -24.26 -20.37 20.56
CA SER A 37 -25.23 -21.45 20.72
C SER A 37 -26.43 -21.19 19.83
N ALA A 38 -26.50 -21.82 18.65
CA ALA A 38 -27.69 -22.10 17.81
C ALA A 38 -28.83 -21.03 17.72
N GLY A 39 -28.60 -19.81 18.16
CA GLY A 39 -29.52 -18.68 17.98
C GLY A 39 -29.32 -18.02 16.65
N THR A 40 -30.35 -17.92 15.83
CA THR A 40 -30.29 -17.27 14.54
C THR A 40 -30.14 -15.78 14.72
N ILE A 41 -29.13 -15.19 14.10
CA ILE A 41 -28.85 -13.77 14.18
C ILE A 41 -29.49 -13.09 12.99
N TYR A 42 -30.26 -12.08 13.23
CA TYR A 42 -30.82 -11.20 12.23
C TYR A 42 -30.20 -9.82 12.33
N SER A 43 -29.73 -9.33 11.20
CA SER A 43 -29.39 -7.94 11.08
C SER A 43 -30.60 -7.17 10.59
N THR A 44 -31.07 -6.24 11.36
CA THR A 44 -31.90 -5.17 10.82
C THR A 44 -30.95 -4.05 10.40
N VAL A 45 -30.57 -4.03 9.13
CA VAL A 45 -29.97 -2.83 8.52
C VAL A 45 -31.08 -1.81 8.37
N THR A 46 -31.31 -1.02 9.41
CA THR A 46 -32.08 0.22 9.26
C THR A 46 -31.16 1.20 8.55
N GLY A 47 -31.33 1.33 7.23
CA GLY A 47 -30.67 2.19 6.27
C GLY A 47 -29.51 3.05 6.76
N HIS A 48 -28.33 2.91 6.17
CA HIS A 48 -27.12 3.74 6.34
C HIS A 48 -26.41 3.66 7.70
N SER A 49 -26.87 2.80 8.63
CA SER A 49 -26.23 2.57 9.92
C SER A 49 -25.16 1.46 9.81
N ASN A 50 -23.98 1.72 10.36
CA ASN A 50 -22.95 0.69 10.58
C ASN A 50 -23.13 -0.05 11.90
N ILE A 51 -24.29 0.11 12.56
CA ILE A 51 -24.67 -0.57 13.80
C ILE A 51 -25.57 -1.76 13.44
N TRP A 52 -25.22 -2.92 13.94
CA TRP A 52 -25.96 -4.16 13.80
C TRP A 52 -26.36 -4.65 15.19
N THR A 53 -27.50 -5.28 15.26
CA THR A 53 -28.07 -5.77 16.53
C THR A 53 -28.04 -7.28 16.56
N TRP A 54 -27.50 -7.85 17.62
CA TRP A 54 -27.60 -9.27 17.91
C TRP A 54 -29.00 -9.58 18.48
N LEU A 55 -29.73 -10.48 17.83
CA LEU A 55 -31.06 -10.91 18.28
C LEU A 55 -31.03 -12.38 18.63
N SER A 56 -31.79 -12.74 19.69
CA SER A 56 -32.14 -14.13 20.03
C SER A 56 -33.58 -14.40 19.62
N GLY A 57 -33.93 -15.65 19.34
CA GLY A 57 -35.31 -16.06 19.07
C GLY A 57 -35.44 -16.91 17.81
N ASP A 58 -36.66 -17.30 17.44
CA ASP A 58 -36.96 -18.07 16.24
C ASP A 58 -36.90 -17.12 15.03
N PRO A 59 -36.10 -17.43 13.98
CA PRO A 59 -36.04 -16.64 12.76
C PRO A 59 -37.37 -16.40 12.06
N LYS A 60 -38.28 -17.31 12.22
CA LYS A 60 -39.60 -17.28 11.58
C LYS A 60 -40.68 -16.61 12.41
N ASP A 61 -40.38 -16.26 13.65
CA ASP A 61 -41.33 -15.69 14.59
C ASP A 61 -40.72 -14.47 15.31
N CYS A 62 -41.03 -13.28 14.77
CA CYS A 62 -40.51 -12.01 15.27
C CYS A 62 -40.96 -11.69 16.70
N ASP A 63 -42.05 -12.29 17.19
CA ASP A 63 -42.55 -12.07 18.57
C ASP A 63 -41.64 -12.74 19.60
N THR A 64 -40.78 -13.66 19.19
CA THR A 64 -39.80 -14.33 20.06
C THR A 64 -38.45 -13.59 20.14
N TRP A 65 -38.27 -12.51 19.38
CA TRP A 65 -36.98 -11.84 19.28
C TRP A 65 -36.66 -11.00 20.53
N GLY A 66 -35.48 -11.25 21.08
CA GLY A 66 -34.88 -10.42 22.13
C GLY A 66 -33.57 -9.80 21.64
N VAL A 67 -33.38 -8.52 21.94
CA VAL A 67 -32.10 -7.83 21.66
C VAL A 67 -31.06 -8.34 22.67
N LEU A 68 -29.94 -8.84 22.15
CA LEU A 68 -28.79 -9.28 22.94
C LEU A 68 -27.76 -8.17 23.09
N ASP A 69 -27.37 -7.53 21.98
CA ASP A 69 -26.36 -6.47 21.96
C ASP A 69 -26.33 -5.76 20.59
N ASP A 70 -25.82 -4.54 20.59
CA ASP A 70 -25.53 -3.79 19.38
C ASP A 70 -24.03 -3.75 19.13
N PHE A 71 -23.61 -3.85 17.87
CA PHE A 71 -22.22 -3.77 17.50
C PHE A 71 -22.00 -3.00 16.19
N ASN A 72 -20.81 -2.39 16.09
CA ASN A 72 -20.43 -1.60 14.93
C ASN A 72 -19.62 -2.45 13.95
N VAL A 73 -20.13 -2.64 12.72
CA VAL A 73 -19.41 -3.34 11.66
C VAL A 73 -18.30 -2.50 11.01
N GLY A 74 -18.29 -1.20 11.27
CA GLY A 74 -17.25 -0.29 10.80
C GLY A 74 -17.39 0.14 9.35
N TYR A 75 -18.18 -0.54 8.53
CA TYR A 75 -18.32 -0.30 7.10
C TYR A 75 -19.79 -0.31 6.67
N VAL A 76 -20.14 0.53 5.67
CA VAL A 76 -21.46 0.54 5.03
C VAL A 76 -21.30 0.61 3.51
N PRO A 77 -22.31 0.17 2.74
CA PRO A 77 -22.32 0.37 1.30
C PRO A 77 -22.12 1.86 0.93
N GLY A 78 -21.26 2.10 -0.06
CA GLY A 78 -20.86 3.44 -0.47
C GLY A 78 -19.62 3.99 0.24
N ASP A 79 -19.12 3.38 1.33
CA ASP A 79 -17.83 3.78 1.90
C ASP A 79 -16.70 3.52 0.91
N ARG A 80 -15.75 4.44 0.85
CA ARG A 80 -14.50 4.27 0.09
C ARG A 80 -13.43 3.73 1.02
N LEU A 81 -12.72 2.69 0.58
CA LEU A 81 -11.66 2.08 1.35
C LEU A 81 -10.30 2.43 0.75
N ILE A 82 -9.38 2.79 1.62
CA ILE A 82 -7.97 2.99 1.31
C ILE A 82 -7.22 1.69 1.63
N PRO A 83 -6.77 0.93 0.61
CA PRO A 83 -5.94 -0.23 0.85
C PRO A 83 -4.62 0.17 1.53
N CYS A 84 -4.33 -0.48 2.66
CA CYS A 84 -3.10 -0.25 3.41
C CYS A 84 -2.28 -1.54 3.45
N VAL A 85 -0.97 -1.42 3.30
CA VAL A 85 -0.02 -2.51 3.52
C VAL A 85 0.61 -2.35 4.90
N GLU A 86 0.71 -3.47 5.63
CA GLU A 86 1.34 -3.47 6.95
C GLU A 86 2.77 -2.95 6.91
N ILE A 87 3.11 -2.10 7.88
CA ILE A 87 4.48 -1.60 8.04
C ILE A 87 5.29 -2.63 8.84
N PRO A 88 6.38 -3.19 8.29
CA PRO A 88 7.16 -4.22 8.96
C PRO A 88 7.71 -3.78 10.32
N GLY A 89 7.67 -4.70 11.30
CA GLY A 89 8.23 -4.50 12.65
C GLY A 89 7.36 -3.70 13.61
N PHE A 90 6.04 -3.64 13.35
CA PHE A 90 5.05 -2.98 14.20
C PHE A 90 3.82 -3.85 14.50
N ASP A 91 3.88 -5.17 14.24
CA ASP A 91 2.87 -6.17 14.59
C ASP A 91 1.43 -5.76 14.22
N GLY A 92 1.23 -5.29 12.98
CA GLY A 92 -0.06 -4.88 12.46
C GLY A 92 -0.63 -3.58 13.05
N MET A 93 0.09 -2.90 13.94
CA MET A 93 -0.39 -1.64 14.53
C MET A 93 -0.48 -0.48 13.54
N TYR A 94 0.29 -0.53 12.44
CA TYR A 94 0.33 0.54 11.45
C TYR A 94 0.35 -0.01 10.03
N GLY A 95 -0.26 0.74 9.12
CA GLY A 95 -0.25 0.47 7.68
C GLY A 95 0.07 1.72 6.88
N ALA A 96 0.76 1.52 5.76
CA ALA A 96 0.97 2.52 4.73
C ALA A 96 -0.17 2.42 3.71
N GLY A 97 -0.88 3.52 3.46
CA GLY A 97 -2.02 3.56 2.55
C GLY A 97 -1.62 3.89 1.12
N THR A 98 -2.46 3.48 0.16
CA THR A 98 -2.34 3.89 -1.26
C THR A 98 -2.49 5.41 -1.45
N ASP A 99 -3.05 6.11 -0.46
CA ASP A 99 -3.11 7.57 -0.38
C ASP A 99 -1.77 8.23 0.00
N GLY A 100 -0.75 7.43 0.34
CA GLY A 100 0.55 7.91 0.83
C GLY A 100 0.56 8.25 2.32
N GLY A 101 -0.55 8.02 3.03
CA GLY A 101 -0.69 8.24 4.47
C GLY A 101 -0.22 7.04 5.30
N ILE A 102 0.06 7.31 6.59
CA ILE A 102 0.31 6.25 7.58
C ILE A 102 -0.91 6.16 8.49
N TRP A 103 -1.48 4.97 8.59
CA TRP A 103 -2.71 4.70 9.31
C TRP A 103 -2.45 3.86 10.55
N SER A 104 -3.18 4.13 11.64
CA SER A 104 -3.10 3.36 12.88
C SER A 104 -4.25 2.36 12.97
N PHE A 105 -3.93 1.14 13.36
CA PHE A 105 -4.84 0.03 13.63
C PHE A 105 -4.73 -0.47 15.07
N ALA A 106 -4.03 0.27 15.93
CA ALA A 106 -3.75 -0.12 17.31
C ALA A 106 -5.00 -0.23 18.20
N LYS A 107 -6.11 0.41 17.80
CA LYS A 107 -7.41 0.32 18.47
C LYS A 107 -8.49 0.05 17.44
N ASP A 108 -9.29 -0.98 17.66
CA ASP A 108 -10.32 -1.45 16.71
C ASP A 108 -11.37 -0.40 16.32
N SER A 109 -11.57 0.64 17.13
CA SER A 109 -12.57 1.67 16.91
C SER A 109 -12.01 2.99 16.39
N ASP A 110 -10.71 3.20 16.44
CA ASP A 110 -10.10 4.51 16.23
C ASP A 110 -9.01 4.45 15.13
N ARG A 111 -9.46 4.21 13.89
CA ARG A 111 -8.61 4.15 12.70
C ARG A 111 -8.25 5.56 12.24
N ARG A 112 -7.32 6.18 12.93
CA ARG A 112 -6.90 7.57 12.64
C ARG A 112 -5.66 7.58 11.76
N LEU A 113 -5.62 8.56 10.86
CA LEU A 113 -4.38 8.92 10.19
C LEU A 113 -3.36 9.37 11.24
N VAL A 114 -2.21 8.77 11.27
CA VAL A 114 -1.12 9.16 12.15
C VAL A 114 -0.64 10.54 11.73
N ALA A 115 -0.71 11.52 12.62
CA ALA A 115 -0.33 12.89 12.34
C ALA A 115 1.12 12.97 11.84
N THR A 116 1.31 13.57 10.69
CA THR A 116 2.63 13.87 10.17
C THR A 116 3.15 15.18 10.76
N VAL A 117 4.40 15.18 11.24
CA VAL A 117 5.04 16.39 11.76
C VAL A 117 6.08 16.83 10.74
N PRO A 118 5.85 17.93 10.01
CA PRO A 118 6.86 18.51 9.13
C PRO A 118 8.10 18.87 9.93
N LYS A 119 9.26 18.49 9.46
CA LYS A 119 10.54 18.82 10.10
C LYS A 119 11.22 19.96 9.33
N GLY A 120 10.82 21.20 9.59
CA GLY A 120 11.42 22.37 8.94
C GLY A 120 11.30 22.29 7.41
N LYS A 121 12.44 22.29 6.70
CA LYS A 121 12.50 22.07 5.23
C LYS A 121 12.64 20.59 4.84
N GLY A 122 12.46 19.65 5.79
CA GLY A 122 12.62 18.21 5.56
C GLY A 122 11.30 17.52 5.19
N TYR A 123 11.41 16.22 4.90
CA TYR A 123 10.27 15.35 4.56
C TYR A 123 9.33 15.16 5.76
N PRO A 124 8.01 14.98 5.52
CA PRO A 124 7.05 14.58 6.53
C PRO A 124 7.51 13.33 7.29
N SER A 125 7.34 13.33 8.61
CA SER A 125 7.74 12.21 9.46
C SER A 125 6.68 11.91 10.51
N VAL A 126 6.61 10.66 10.94
CA VAL A 126 5.69 10.16 11.96
C VAL A 126 6.45 9.55 13.12
N SER A 127 5.85 9.63 14.30
CA SER A 127 6.34 8.94 15.50
C SER A 127 5.49 7.69 15.71
N LEU A 128 6.09 6.51 15.63
CA LEU A 128 5.43 5.23 15.75
C LEU A 128 5.89 4.54 17.05
N LEU A 129 4.94 3.98 17.79
CA LEU A 129 5.20 3.19 18.99
C LEU A 129 5.50 1.75 18.58
N ARG A 130 6.64 1.22 18.95
CA ARG A 130 7.00 -0.19 18.73
C ARG A 130 6.33 -1.09 19.77
N PRO A 131 6.15 -2.39 19.48
CA PRO A 131 5.68 -3.37 20.48
C PRO A 131 6.53 -3.37 21.76
N SER A 132 7.81 -3.04 21.65
CA SER A 132 8.73 -2.88 22.79
C SER A 132 8.48 -1.65 23.67
N GLY A 133 7.47 -0.83 23.38
CA GLY A 133 7.18 0.42 24.09
C GLY A 133 8.04 1.62 23.70
N LYS A 134 9.00 1.44 22.79
CA LYS A 134 9.87 2.54 22.32
C LYS A 134 9.24 3.27 21.13
N THR A 135 9.23 4.60 21.19
CA THR A 135 8.82 5.44 20.06
C THR A 135 9.97 5.60 19.06
N THR A 136 9.65 5.43 17.78
CA THR A 136 10.61 5.61 16.68
C THR A 136 10.06 6.64 15.71
N ARG A 137 10.88 7.64 15.34
CA ARG A 137 10.53 8.60 14.30
C ARG A 137 11.03 8.12 12.94
N LYS A 138 10.16 8.12 11.93
CA LYS A 138 10.45 7.68 10.56
C LYS A 138 9.86 8.65 9.54
N SER A 139 10.52 8.81 8.38
CA SER A 139 9.97 9.59 7.27
C SER A 139 8.83 8.82 6.61
N VAL A 140 7.73 9.50 6.32
CA VAL A 140 6.51 8.90 5.73
C VAL A 140 6.81 8.23 4.40
N HIS A 141 7.43 8.96 3.44
CA HIS A 141 7.76 8.41 2.11
C HIS A 141 8.60 7.13 2.19
N ARG A 142 9.54 7.03 3.14
CA ARG A 142 10.36 5.83 3.29
C ARG A 142 9.56 4.64 3.83
N LEU A 143 8.63 4.88 4.78
CA LEU A 143 7.73 3.83 5.28
C LEU A 143 6.80 3.31 4.19
N VAL A 144 6.23 4.21 3.38
CA VAL A 144 5.37 3.84 2.25
C VAL A 144 6.17 3.05 1.21
N CYS A 145 7.35 3.55 0.81
CA CYS A 145 8.20 2.85 -0.14
C CYS A 145 8.58 1.44 0.35
N GLU A 146 8.97 1.30 1.61
CA GLU A 146 9.34 0.01 2.22
C GLU A 146 8.14 -0.96 2.27
N ALA A 147 6.94 -0.48 2.60
CA ALA A 147 5.75 -1.31 2.67
C ALA A 147 5.29 -1.83 1.30
N PHE A 148 5.31 -1.00 0.26
CA PHE A 148 4.80 -1.36 -1.06
C PHE A 148 5.84 -1.98 -1.99
N HIS A 149 7.10 -1.54 -1.90
CA HIS A 149 8.18 -1.95 -2.82
C HIS A 149 9.23 -2.83 -2.12
N GLY A 150 9.03 -3.16 -0.84
CA GLY A 150 9.99 -3.93 -0.06
C GLY A 150 11.17 -3.10 0.47
N PRO A 151 12.13 -3.74 1.15
CA PRO A 151 13.30 -3.06 1.69
C PRO A 151 14.19 -2.51 0.56
N PRO A 152 15.03 -1.48 0.84
CA PRO A 152 15.95 -0.96 -0.17
C PRO A 152 16.89 -2.08 -0.66
N PRO A 153 17.17 -2.15 -1.97
CA PRO A 153 18.04 -3.18 -2.55
C PRO A 153 19.45 -3.18 -1.97
N SER A 154 19.96 -2.00 -1.54
CA SER A 154 21.20 -1.85 -0.79
C SER A 154 21.11 -0.68 0.17
N PRO A 155 22.04 -0.56 1.17
CA PRO A 155 22.08 0.56 2.11
C PRO A 155 22.22 1.95 1.46
N ASP A 156 22.77 2.00 0.24
CA ASP A 156 23.00 3.23 -0.51
C ASP A 156 21.79 3.71 -1.31
N HIS A 157 20.69 2.92 -1.33
CA HIS A 157 19.46 3.31 -2.02
C HIS A 157 18.67 4.32 -1.19
N GLU A 158 18.20 5.35 -1.88
CA GLU A 158 17.34 6.40 -1.35
C GLU A 158 15.91 6.22 -1.88
N CYS A 159 14.91 6.64 -1.11
CA CYS A 159 13.54 6.72 -1.58
C CYS A 159 13.37 8.00 -2.43
N ARG A 160 13.09 7.84 -3.71
CA ARG A 160 12.93 8.89 -4.73
C ARG A 160 11.47 9.27 -4.87
N HIS A 161 11.19 10.54 -5.18
CA HIS A 161 9.88 11.01 -5.64
C HIS A 161 9.98 11.19 -7.15
N LEU A 162 9.29 10.34 -7.93
CA LEU A 162 9.39 10.31 -9.38
C LEU A 162 8.90 11.60 -10.05
N ASP A 163 7.91 12.27 -9.44
CA ASP A 163 7.40 13.59 -9.89
C ASP A 163 8.19 14.79 -9.32
N GLY A 164 9.19 14.54 -8.48
CA GLY A 164 9.98 15.59 -7.83
C GLY A 164 9.24 16.37 -6.72
N ASN A 165 8.00 15.99 -6.38
CA ASN A 165 7.21 16.63 -5.33
C ASN A 165 7.38 15.88 -3.99
N PRO A 166 8.05 16.47 -2.98
CA PRO A 166 8.31 15.81 -1.70
C PRO A 166 7.04 15.60 -0.85
N ASP A 167 5.93 16.26 -1.17
CA ASP A 167 4.66 16.10 -0.48
C ASP A 167 3.80 14.97 -1.06
N ASN A 168 4.13 14.47 -2.25
CA ASN A 168 3.46 13.35 -2.87
C ASN A 168 4.07 12.02 -2.39
N GLY A 169 3.64 11.56 -1.22
CA GLY A 169 4.09 10.32 -0.59
C GLY A 169 3.40 9.04 -1.09
N ARG A 170 2.69 9.06 -2.23
CA ARG A 170 1.97 7.90 -2.76
C ARG A 170 2.91 6.81 -3.25
N PRO A 171 2.57 5.53 -3.07
CA PRO A 171 3.42 4.44 -3.53
C PRO A 171 3.64 4.45 -5.05
N SER A 172 2.68 4.96 -5.85
CA SER A 172 2.82 5.16 -7.30
C SER A 172 3.88 6.19 -7.69
N ASN A 173 4.24 7.08 -6.77
CA ASN A 173 5.25 8.13 -6.98
C ASN A 173 6.60 7.83 -6.32
N LEU A 174 6.69 6.77 -5.54
CA LEU A 174 7.89 6.45 -4.76
C LEU A 174 8.61 5.23 -5.32
N TRP A 175 9.94 5.30 -5.39
CA TRP A 175 10.78 4.18 -5.79
C TRP A 175 12.15 4.21 -5.13
N TRP A 176 12.76 3.04 -4.96
CA TRP A 176 14.15 2.97 -4.54
C TRP A 176 15.07 3.32 -5.70
N GLY A 177 16.07 4.11 -5.44
CA GLY A 177 17.11 4.43 -6.42
C GLY A 177 18.40 4.83 -5.76
N THR A 178 19.45 4.84 -6.56
CA THR A 178 20.77 5.29 -6.14
C THR A 178 20.78 6.80 -5.93
N ARG A 179 21.79 7.30 -5.23
CA ARG A 179 22.01 8.74 -5.05
C ARG A 179 22.17 9.47 -6.42
N GLU A 180 22.80 8.80 -7.37
CA GLU A 180 22.96 9.33 -8.72
C GLU A 180 21.62 9.49 -9.44
N GLU A 181 20.76 8.45 -9.42
CA GLU A 181 19.41 8.50 -10.00
C GLU A 181 18.55 9.58 -9.35
N ASN A 182 18.58 9.69 -8.02
CA ASN A 182 17.85 10.73 -7.28
C ASN A 182 18.37 12.14 -7.63
N TRP A 183 19.66 12.29 -7.94
CA TRP A 183 20.22 13.53 -8.41
C TRP A 183 19.77 13.87 -9.84
N GLN A 184 19.70 12.86 -10.74
CA GLN A 184 19.19 13.01 -12.09
C GLN A 184 17.72 13.45 -12.11
N ASP A 185 16.87 12.86 -11.24
CA ASP A 185 15.48 13.30 -11.07
C ASP A 185 15.40 14.78 -10.68
N ARG A 186 16.18 15.21 -9.68
CA ARG A 186 16.25 16.63 -9.30
C ARG A 186 16.62 17.54 -10.45
N LYS A 187 17.53 17.09 -11.29
CA LYS A 187 17.97 17.83 -12.48
C LYS A 187 16.84 17.92 -13.50
N ALA A 188 16.19 16.80 -13.80
CA ALA A 188 15.06 16.73 -14.72
C ALA A 188 13.90 17.65 -14.29
N HIS A 189 13.63 17.71 -12.98
CA HIS A 189 12.58 18.58 -12.41
C HIS A 189 13.02 20.05 -12.19
N GLY A 190 14.21 20.44 -12.68
CA GLY A 190 14.71 21.81 -12.53
C GLY A 190 15.11 22.23 -11.11
N ASN A 191 15.15 21.27 -10.18
CA ASN A 191 15.56 21.47 -8.79
C ASN A 191 17.08 21.23 -8.59
N GLY A 192 17.82 20.91 -9.64
CA GLY A 192 19.26 20.81 -9.64
C GLY A 192 19.89 22.18 -9.48
N VAL A 193 20.75 22.35 -8.49
CA VAL A 193 21.56 23.59 -8.33
C VAL A 193 22.81 23.44 -9.21
N GLU A 194 22.60 23.45 -10.53
CA GLU A 194 23.67 23.33 -11.54
C GLU A 194 23.81 24.59 -12.36
N GLY A 195 24.89 24.62 -13.10
CA GLY A 195 25.16 25.72 -14.00
C GLY A 195 25.35 27.04 -13.26
N GLU A 196 24.81 28.11 -13.80
CA GLU A 196 24.92 29.45 -13.21
C GLU A 196 24.13 29.61 -11.89
N LYS A 197 23.14 28.74 -11.60
CA LYS A 197 22.38 28.72 -10.33
C LYS A 197 23.20 28.20 -9.15
N HIS A 198 24.33 27.53 -9.39
CA HIS A 198 25.19 27.06 -8.31
C HIS A 198 25.93 28.24 -7.67
N HIS A 199 25.90 28.36 -6.32
CA HIS A 199 26.56 29.48 -5.61
C HIS A 199 28.06 29.61 -5.90
N ALA A 200 28.73 28.55 -6.35
CA ALA A 200 30.12 28.54 -6.77
C ALA A 200 30.28 28.56 -8.30
N ALA A 201 29.23 28.86 -9.07
CA ALA A 201 29.32 28.91 -10.52
C ALA A 201 30.25 30.06 -10.97
N LYS A 202 31.24 29.67 -11.74
CA LYS A 202 32.22 30.63 -12.30
C LYS A 202 31.87 31.04 -13.76
N MET A 203 30.78 30.50 -14.29
CA MET A 203 30.47 30.65 -15.73
C MET A 203 28.96 30.51 -15.92
N SER A 204 28.40 31.32 -16.85
CA SER A 204 27.02 31.20 -17.27
C SER A 204 26.76 29.92 -18.09
N ASP A 205 25.50 29.49 -18.18
CA ASP A 205 25.15 28.31 -19.02
C ASP A 205 25.39 28.58 -20.51
N VAL A 206 25.28 29.83 -20.96
CA VAL A 206 25.60 30.23 -22.31
C VAL A 206 27.10 30.05 -22.59
N ASP A 207 27.95 30.53 -21.68
CA ASP A 207 29.39 30.38 -21.82
C ASP A 207 29.82 28.91 -21.76
N ARG A 208 29.18 28.07 -20.98
CA ARG A 208 29.41 26.60 -20.92
C ARG A 208 29.15 25.97 -22.28
N LYS A 209 28.02 26.33 -22.94
CA LYS A 209 27.68 25.85 -24.28
C LYS A 209 28.71 26.30 -25.32
N HIS A 210 29.19 27.54 -25.21
CA HIS A 210 30.24 28.05 -26.10
C HIS A 210 31.57 27.31 -25.92
N VAL A 211 31.95 27.00 -24.68
CA VAL A 211 33.16 26.21 -24.39
C VAL A 211 33.06 24.81 -24.95
N ALA A 212 31.92 24.12 -24.70
CA ALA A 212 31.66 22.78 -25.25
C ALA A 212 31.73 22.79 -26.78
N TRP A 213 31.06 23.75 -27.45
CA TRP A 213 31.06 23.93 -28.88
C TRP A 213 32.45 24.18 -29.46
N ALA A 214 33.28 25.07 -28.81
CA ALA A 214 34.62 25.37 -29.25
C ALA A 214 35.57 24.17 -29.15
N VAL A 215 35.42 23.37 -28.08
CA VAL A 215 36.22 22.15 -27.89
C VAL A 215 35.80 21.06 -28.87
N GLU A 216 34.51 20.86 -29.08
CA GLU A 216 33.97 19.87 -30.05
C GLU A 216 34.44 20.13 -31.46
N ARG A 217 34.52 21.41 -31.87
CA ARG A 217 35.00 21.82 -33.18
C ARG A 217 36.51 21.94 -33.32
N GLY A 218 37.26 21.58 -32.27
CA GLY A 218 38.72 21.61 -32.28
C GLY A 218 39.32 23.02 -32.28
N LEU A 219 38.51 24.08 -32.02
CA LEU A 219 38.98 25.47 -31.94
C LEU A 219 39.85 25.72 -30.70
N CYS A 220 39.65 24.93 -29.64
CA CYS A 220 40.55 24.91 -28.49
C CYS A 220 40.57 23.52 -27.85
N SER A 221 41.66 23.18 -27.16
CA SER A 221 41.72 21.96 -26.36
C SER A 221 41.09 22.17 -24.98
N GLN A 222 40.58 21.08 -24.35
CA GLN A 222 40.07 21.14 -22.96
C GLN A 222 41.14 21.70 -21.97
N ARG A 223 42.42 21.35 -22.17
CA ARG A 223 43.53 21.90 -21.39
C ARG A 223 43.69 23.42 -21.58
N HIS A 224 43.53 23.90 -22.80
CA HIS A 224 43.60 25.34 -23.11
C HIS A 224 42.45 26.08 -22.45
N ALA A 225 41.21 25.58 -22.60
CA ALA A 225 40.02 26.12 -21.95
C ALA A 225 40.16 26.15 -20.39
N ALA A 226 40.67 25.07 -19.82
CA ALA A 226 40.90 24.99 -18.37
C ALA A 226 41.89 26.08 -17.87
N ARG A 227 42.97 26.33 -18.61
CA ARG A 227 43.98 27.34 -18.28
C ARG A 227 43.41 28.77 -18.39
N VAL A 228 42.72 29.06 -19.50
CA VAL A 228 42.18 30.40 -19.78
C VAL A 228 41.09 30.76 -18.76
N LEU A 229 40.20 29.81 -18.48
CA LEU A 229 39.06 30.02 -17.61
C LEU A 229 39.39 29.80 -16.12
N ARG A 230 40.65 29.46 -15.79
CA ARG A 230 41.11 29.14 -14.43
C ARG A 230 40.22 28.09 -13.73
N MET A 231 39.86 27.07 -14.47
CA MET A 231 39.06 25.93 -14.03
C MET A 231 39.88 24.64 -14.03
N SER A 232 39.47 23.64 -13.29
CA SER A 232 40.10 22.31 -13.39
C SER A 232 39.77 21.65 -14.72
N GLN A 233 40.69 20.80 -15.21
CA GLN A 233 40.46 20.04 -16.45
C GLN A 233 39.21 19.13 -16.32
N ALA A 234 38.97 18.56 -15.13
CA ALA A 234 37.78 17.77 -14.84
C ALA A 234 36.47 18.59 -14.97
N ALA A 235 36.48 19.87 -14.55
CA ALA A 235 35.32 20.75 -14.69
C ALA A 235 35.05 21.08 -16.18
N ILE A 236 36.09 21.30 -16.99
CA ILE A 236 35.92 21.49 -18.44
C ILE A 236 35.47 20.21 -19.13
N TRP A 237 36.01 19.05 -18.72
CA TRP A 237 35.56 17.75 -19.23
C TRP A 237 34.07 17.54 -19.00
N ALA A 238 33.57 17.84 -17.77
CA ALA A 238 32.14 17.74 -17.42
C ALA A 238 31.25 18.69 -18.25
N ILE A 239 31.76 19.88 -18.61
CA ILE A 239 31.08 20.82 -19.52
C ILE A 239 30.97 20.26 -20.92
N CYS A 240 32.02 19.60 -21.42
CA CYS A 240 32.07 19.02 -22.78
C CYS A 240 31.37 17.67 -22.89
N ASN A 241 31.15 16.99 -21.77
CA ASN A 241 30.51 15.66 -21.68
C ASN A 241 29.36 15.69 -20.68
N PRO A 242 28.28 16.41 -20.96
CA PRO A 242 27.11 16.38 -20.07
C PRO A 242 26.59 14.95 -20.00
N SER A 243 26.49 14.39 -18.80
CA SER A 243 25.92 13.07 -18.56
C SER A 243 24.54 13.02 -19.18
N GLY A 244 24.31 12.05 -20.05
CA GLY A 244 23.00 11.86 -20.67
C GLY A 244 21.93 11.67 -19.59
N ILE A 245 20.80 12.31 -19.76
CA ILE A 245 19.59 12.05 -18.96
C ILE A 245 19.21 10.60 -19.23
N PRO A 246 19.07 9.73 -18.21
CA PRO A 246 18.44 8.43 -18.42
C PRO A 246 17.06 8.66 -19.05
N SER A 247 16.74 7.94 -20.10
CA SER A 247 15.46 8.09 -20.79
C SER A 247 14.34 7.72 -19.78
N GLU A 248 13.22 8.44 -19.85
CA GLU A 248 11.98 8.21 -19.11
C GLU A 248 11.45 6.77 -19.24
N GLN A 249 12.10 5.96 -20.13
CA GLN A 249 11.73 4.58 -20.47
C GLN A 249 12.08 3.52 -19.41
N ASP A 250 12.87 3.87 -18.38
CA ASP A 250 13.32 2.92 -17.35
C ASP A 250 12.58 3.06 -16.00
N ALA A 251 11.64 4.00 -15.86
CA ALA A 251 10.83 4.10 -14.65
C ALA A 251 9.74 3.01 -14.67
N PRO A 252 9.62 2.20 -13.61
CA PRO A 252 8.55 1.19 -13.54
C PRO A 252 7.17 1.87 -13.56
N ASP A 253 6.21 1.26 -14.25
CA ASP A 253 4.82 1.70 -14.18
C ASP A 253 4.24 1.38 -12.80
N LEU A 254 4.18 2.40 -11.95
CA LEU A 254 3.67 2.32 -10.59
C LEU A 254 2.20 2.77 -10.47
N SER A 255 1.54 3.16 -11.57
CA SER A 255 0.14 3.59 -11.59
C SER A 255 -0.81 2.53 -11.04
N ALA A 256 -0.39 1.27 -11.08
CA ALA A 256 -1.09 0.14 -10.49
C ALA A 256 -1.35 0.28 -8.98
N PHE A 257 -0.57 1.07 -8.25
CA PHE A 257 -0.75 1.28 -6.80
C PHE A 257 -1.79 2.36 -6.45
N ASP A 258 -2.34 3.07 -7.43
CA ASP A 258 -3.45 3.99 -7.24
C ASP A 258 -4.76 3.21 -7.19
N LEU A 259 -5.14 2.77 -5.99
CA LEU A 259 -6.30 1.93 -5.75
C LEU A 259 -7.31 2.59 -4.81
N THR A 260 -8.57 2.56 -5.23
CA THR A 260 -9.73 2.88 -4.38
C THR A 260 -10.72 1.73 -4.42
N LEU A 261 -11.20 1.31 -3.26
CA LEU A 261 -12.26 0.30 -3.15
C LEU A 261 -13.55 1.00 -2.71
N THR A 262 -14.68 0.64 -3.33
CA THR A 262 -15.99 1.11 -2.89
C THR A 262 -16.79 -0.06 -2.36
N VAL A 263 -17.22 0.00 -1.11
CA VAL A 263 -18.04 -1.03 -0.47
C VAL A 263 -19.37 -1.14 -1.19
N THR A 264 -19.73 -2.35 -1.62
CA THR A 264 -21.02 -2.64 -2.26
C THR A 264 -21.96 -3.35 -1.31
N GLU A 265 -21.43 -4.22 -0.43
CA GLU A 265 -22.23 -5.01 0.49
C GLU A 265 -21.41 -5.32 1.76
N VAL A 266 -22.11 -5.41 2.89
CA VAL A 266 -21.57 -5.95 4.14
C VAL A 266 -22.52 -7.01 4.67
N ARG A 267 -22.03 -8.23 4.93
CA ARG A 267 -22.79 -9.33 5.51
C ARG A 267 -22.13 -9.76 6.82
N VAL A 268 -22.93 -10.13 7.79
CA VAL A 268 -22.47 -10.73 9.05
C VAL A 268 -22.95 -12.18 9.09
N GLN A 269 -22.01 -13.10 9.22
CA GLN A 269 -22.29 -14.54 9.18
C GLN A 269 -21.18 -15.33 9.89
N PRO A 270 -21.42 -16.58 10.30
CA PRO A 270 -20.36 -17.49 10.66
C PRO A 270 -19.37 -17.68 9.51
N LEU A 271 -18.09 -17.90 9.82
CA LEU A 271 -17.04 -18.06 8.81
C LEU A 271 -17.34 -19.19 7.84
N GLN A 272 -17.80 -20.32 8.35
CA GLN A 272 -18.04 -21.53 7.55
C GLN A 272 -19.28 -21.45 6.64
N ASP A 273 -20.13 -20.42 6.78
CA ASP A 273 -21.24 -20.13 5.86
C ASP A 273 -20.78 -19.50 4.54
N ILE A 274 -19.46 -19.38 4.34
CA ILE A 274 -18.88 -18.93 3.09
C ILE A 274 -19.36 -19.82 1.93
N SER A 275 -19.87 -19.18 0.85
CA SER A 275 -20.16 -19.87 -0.40
C SER A 275 -18.88 -20.13 -1.21
N GLU A 276 -18.96 -21.02 -2.19
CA GLU A 276 -17.83 -21.25 -3.12
C GLU A 276 -17.54 -20.00 -3.96
N ALA A 277 -18.57 -19.28 -4.38
CA ALA A 277 -18.41 -18.00 -5.10
C ALA A 277 -17.70 -16.95 -4.24
N ASP A 278 -18.05 -16.88 -2.95
CA ASP A 278 -17.37 -15.98 -2.02
C ASP A 278 -15.90 -16.35 -1.80
N ALA A 279 -15.57 -17.64 -1.74
CA ALA A 279 -14.18 -18.09 -1.61
C ALA A 279 -13.35 -17.67 -2.84
N VAL A 280 -13.91 -17.73 -4.03
CA VAL A 280 -13.28 -17.19 -5.25
C VAL A 280 -13.13 -15.66 -5.14
N ALA A 281 -14.17 -14.96 -4.68
CA ALA A 281 -14.12 -13.50 -4.50
C ALA A 281 -13.08 -13.05 -3.46
N GLU A 282 -12.67 -13.93 -2.54
CA GLU A 282 -11.54 -13.71 -1.62
C GLU A 282 -10.16 -13.83 -2.28
N GLY A 283 -10.10 -14.31 -3.52
CA GLY A 283 -8.87 -14.43 -4.32
C GLY A 283 -8.37 -15.85 -4.53
N ILE A 284 -9.17 -16.86 -4.20
CA ILE A 284 -8.85 -18.27 -4.52
C ILE A 284 -8.91 -18.45 -6.04
N GLU A 285 -7.87 -19.08 -6.61
CA GLU A 285 -7.73 -19.32 -8.04
C GLU A 285 -8.01 -20.76 -8.43
N GLN A 286 -8.50 -20.94 -9.66
CA GLN A 286 -8.60 -22.23 -10.30
C GLN A 286 -7.42 -22.45 -11.26
N ALA A 287 -6.68 -23.53 -11.05
CA ALA A 287 -5.62 -23.96 -11.96
C ALA A 287 -6.19 -24.57 -13.25
N ARG A 288 -5.36 -24.68 -14.28
CA ARG A 288 -5.74 -25.36 -15.55
C ARG A 288 -6.18 -26.80 -15.36
N SER A 289 -5.77 -27.44 -14.27
CA SER A 289 -6.21 -28.80 -13.88
C SER A 289 -7.65 -28.85 -13.35
N GLY A 290 -8.34 -27.72 -13.23
CA GLY A 290 -9.65 -27.61 -12.61
C GLY A 290 -9.61 -27.56 -11.07
N ARG A 291 -8.45 -27.69 -10.44
CA ARG A 291 -8.31 -27.61 -8.99
C ARG A 291 -8.09 -26.18 -8.50
N PHE A 292 -8.44 -25.92 -7.25
CA PHE A 292 -8.35 -24.60 -6.61
C PHE A 292 -7.15 -24.52 -5.69
N TYR A 293 -6.58 -23.32 -5.58
CA TYR A 293 -5.45 -23.01 -4.72
C TYR A 293 -5.44 -21.52 -4.34
N ASP A 294 -4.73 -21.18 -3.26
CA ASP A 294 -4.44 -19.80 -2.91
C ASP A 294 -3.06 -19.40 -3.47
N PRO A 295 -2.99 -18.44 -4.41
CA PRO A 295 -1.72 -18.02 -4.99
C PRO A 295 -0.86 -17.18 -4.03
N THR A 296 -1.40 -16.74 -2.88
CA THR A 296 -0.66 -15.93 -1.89
C THR A 296 0.09 -16.79 -0.88
N VAL A 297 -0.33 -18.03 -0.69
CA VAL A 297 0.41 -19.01 0.13
C VAL A 297 1.62 -19.47 -0.67
N SER A 298 2.82 -19.23 -0.14
CA SER A 298 4.05 -19.56 -0.83
C SER A 298 4.08 -21.04 -1.25
N ARG A 299 4.54 -21.31 -2.48
CA ARG A 299 4.59 -22.67 -3.05
C ARG A 299 5.28 -23.71 -2.14
N GLY A 300 6.14 -23.27 -1.22
CA GLY A 300 6.80 -24.14 -0.24
C GLY A 300 5.87 -24.64 0.87
N THR A 301 4.92 -23.87 1.31
CA THR A 301 3.96 -24.24 2.37
C THR A 301 2.80 -25.07 1.81
N ALA A 302 2.30 -24.69 0.63
CA ALA A 302 1.24 -25.43 -0.07
C ALA A 302 1.70 -26.82 -0.57
N ALA A 303 2.96 -26.99 -0.90
CA ALA A 303 3.51 -28.29 -1.31
C ALA A 303 3.46 -29.35 -0.18
N HIS A 304 3.54 -28.92 1.08
CA HIS A 304 3.44 -29.83 2.24
C HIS A 304 2.00 -30.24 2.58
N LEU A 305 0.99 -29.46 2.15
CA LEU A 305 -0.43 -29.70 2.41
C LEU A 305 -1.20 -30.24 1.19
N GLY A 306 -0.52 -30.68 0.13
CA GLY A 306 -1.17 -31.16 -1.08
C GLY A 306 -1.73 -30.09 -2.01
N GLY A 307 -1.55 -28.83 -1.73
CA GLY A 307 -1.55 -27.57 -2.52
C GLY A 307 -2.69 -27.29 -3.50
N MET A 308 -3.53 -28.27 -3.86
CA MET A 308 -4.62 -28.11 -4.81
C MET A 308 -5.88 -28.87 -4.37
N PHE A 309 -7.00 -28.17 -4.31
CA PHE A 309 -8.26 -28.65 -3.75
C PHE A 309 -9.31 -28.85 -4.86
N TYR A 310 -10.30 -29.70 -4.62
CA TYR A 310 -11.41 -29.94 -5.55
C TYR A 310 -12.46 -28.83 -5.55
N GLY A 311 -12.43 -27.94 -4.52
CA GLY A 311 -13.32 -26.79 -4.42
C GLY A 311 -12.63 -25.56 -3.85
N PRO A 312 -13.17 -24.35 -4.04
CA PRO A 312 -12.59 -23.13 -3.55
C PRO A 312 -12.69 -22.98 -2.01
N LYS A 313 -13.74 -23.53 -1.39
CA LYS A 313 -13.92 -23.47 0.08
C LYS A 313 -12.81 -24.18 0.86
N PRO A 314 -12.39 -25.42 0.52
CA PRO A 314 -11.22 -26.03 1.16
C PRO A 314 -9.90 -25.26 0.94
N ALA A 315 -9.73 -24.66 -0.23
CA ALA A 315 -8.56 -23.80 -0.48
C ALA A 315 -8.57 -22.55 0.41
N TYR A 316 -9.76 -21.96 0.60
CA TYR A 316 -9.94 -20.81 1.49
C TYR A 316 -9.72 -21.16 2.98
N GLU A 317 -10.12 -22.34 3.43
CA GLU A 317 -9.85 -22.85 4.79
C GLU A 317 -8.33 -22.84 5.09
N VAL A 318 -7.52 -23.34 4.15
CA VAL A 318 -6.06 -23.31 4.28
C VAL A 318 -5.52 -21.88 4.34
N LEU A 319 -6.02 -20.98 3.50
CA LEU A 319 -5.67 -19.57 3.57
C LEU A 319 -6.04 -18.99 4.94
N TRP A 320 -7.26 -19.24 5.42
CA TRP A 320 -7.73 -18.72 6.71
C TRP A 320 -6.84 -19.16 7.86
N ASN A 321 -6.55 -20.46 7.94
CA ASN A 321 -5.67 -21.02 8.97
C ASN A 321 -4.23 -20.50 8.87
N SER A 322 -3.74 -20.20 7.67
CA SER A 322 -2.42 -19.60 7.49
C SER A 322 -2.31 -18.16 8.02
N LEU A 323 -3.43 -17.43 8.04
CA LEU A 323 -3.49 -16.04 8.49
C LEU A 323 -3.82 -15.90 9.98
N HIS A 324 -4.61 -16.80 10.53
CA HIS A 324 -5.20 -16.68 11.88
C HIS A 324 -4.71 -17.75 12.86
N GLY A 325 -3.90 -18.69 12.40
CA GLY A 325 -3.36 -19.80 13.18
C GLY A 325 -4.04 -21.13 12.87
N PRO A 326 -3.40 -22.25 13.26
CA PRO A 326 -3.98 -23.58 13.11
C PRO A 326 -5.33 -23.64 13.84
N ASP A 327 -6.26 -24.41 13.31
CA ASP A 327 -7.61 -24.64 13.86
C ASP A 327 -8.52 -23.38 13.93
N ALA A 328 -8.07 -22.24 13.39
CA ALA A 328 -8.87 -21.01 13.37
C ALA A 328 -10.14 -21.12 12.53
N TRP A 329 -10.16 -22.03 11.55
CA TRP A 329 -11.33 -22.37 10.77
C TRP A 329 -12.37 -23.12 11.60
N ASP A 330 -11.95 -24.08 12.42
CA ASP A 330 -12.83 -24.91 13.24
C ASP A 330 -13.50 -24.11 14.36
N ALA A 331 -12.88 -23.04 14.79
CA ALA A 331 -13.47 -22.08 15.73
C ALA A 331 -14.71 -21.38 15.15
N ASN A 332 -14.90 -21.41 13.84
CA ASN A 332 -16.05 -20.86 13.12
C ASN A 332 -16.53 -19.49 13.65
N PRO A 333 -15.62 -18.49 13.76
CA PRO A 333 -15.97 -17.21 14.35
C PRO A 333 -16.99 -16.46 13.50
N TRP A 334 -17.74 -15.57 14.14
CA TRP A 334 -18.54 -14.58 13.43
C TRP A 334 -17.63 -13.60 12.68
N ILE A 335 -17.97 -13.36 11.42
CA ILE A 335 -17.23 -12.47 10.54
C ILE A 335 -18.14 -11.43 9.90
N ARG A 336 -17.56 -10.31 9.50
CA ARG A 336 -18.12 -9.42 8.50
C ARG A 336 -17.45 -9.71 7.16
N ALA A 337 -18.26 -10.10 6.17
CA ALA A 337 -17.85 -10.21 4.78
C ALA A 337 -18.13 -8.88 4.10
N ILE A 338 -17.10 -8.24 3.56
CA ILE A 338 -17.15 -6.92 2.92
C ILE A 338 -16.89 -7.14 1.43
N SER A 339 -17.91 -6.92 0.61
CA SER A 339 -17.80 -6.93 -0.85
C SER A 339 -17.53 -5.52 -1.35
N PHE A 340 -16.72 -5.36 -2.39
CA PHE A 340 -16.36 -4.07 -2.94
C PHE A 340 -16.04 -4.14 -4.43
N THR A 341 -16.19 -3.02 -5.11
CA THR A 341 -15.62 -2.78 -6.44
C THR A 341 -14.22 -2.20 -6.31
N VAL A 342 -13.34 -2.60 -7.23
CA VAL A 342 -11.95 -2.11 -7.30
C VAL A 342 -11.85 -1.10 -8.43
N ARG A 343 -11.39 0.10 -8.13
CA ARG A 343 -11.07 1.14 -9.12
C ARG A 343 -9.56 1.42 -9.07
N LYS A 344 -8.92 1.34 -10.24
CA LYS A 344 -7.49 1.67 -10.38
C LYS A 344 -7.34 3.18 -10.59
N VAL A 345 -7.77 3.92 -9.59
CA VAL A 345 -7.65 5.37 -9.52
C VAL A 345 -7.40 5.77 -8.08
N ASN A 346 -6.71 6.87 -7.92
CA ASN A 346 -6.49 7.45 -6.62
C ASN A 346 -7.81 7.86 -5.96
N ILE A 347 -7.87 7.78 -4.62
CA ILE A 347 -9.05 8.16 -3.84
C ILE A 347 -9.41 9.65 -4.00
N ASP A 348 -8.42 10.50 -4.27
CA ASP A 348 -8.60 11.94 -4.52
C ASP A 348 -8.86 12.28 -6.00
N ALA A 349 -8.85 11.27 -6.90
CA ALA A 349 -9.20 11.51 -8.29
C ALA A 349 -10.69 11.86 -8.41
N PRO A 350 -11.07 12.84 -9.26
CA PRO A 350 -12.43 13.28 -9.45
C PRO A 350 -13.37 12.19 -9.98
#